data_dde6341d00abcca693b9884bab747ce9
#
_entry.id   dde6341d00abcca693b9884bab747ce9
#
_cell.length_a   1.000
_cell.length_b   1.000
_cell.length_c   1.000
_cell.angle_alpha   90.00
_cell.angle_beta   90.00
_cell.angle_gamma   90.00
#
_symmetry.space_group_name_H-M   'P 1'
#
loop_
_entity.id
_entity.type
_entity.pdbx_description
1 polymer ?
#
loop_
_entity_poly.entity_id
_entity_poly.type
_entity_poly.pdbx_seq_one_letter_code
_entity_poly.pdbx_strand_id
1 'polypeptide(L)'
;FAVPQISVRPDRVPETHRAMLRHYLALMAQLQAVRMAPLRAESPHLLYPLVRARKDETEAIVCYDANQVVHLSDAVRTYVFNATGVEKLLMHGANASYTSYDCRGAETGKGMLAQPYSEACIPAGGYAVVISV
;
A
#
# COMPACT_ATOMS: atom_id res chain seq x y z
N PHE A 1 -9.75 -5.71 -8.51
CA PHE A 1 -8.62 -5.84 -7.58
C PHE A 1 -9.02 -6.50 -6.28
N ALA A 2 -9.79 -5.86 -5.47
CA ALA A 2 -10.29 -6.46 -4.24
C ALA A 2 -11.68 -5.95 -3.91
N VAL A 3 -12.60 -6.87 -3.66
CA VAL A 3 -13.89 -6.55 -3.04
C VAL A 3 -13.76 -6.92 -1.57
N PRO A 4 -13.83 -5.95 -0.64
CA PRO A 4 -13.71 -6.28 0.77
C PRO A 4 -14.92 -7.13 1.20
N GLN A 5 -14.63 -8.28 1.78
CA GLN A 5 -15.63 -9.15 2.39
C GLN A 5 -15.35 -9.24 3.88
N ILE A 6 -16.38 -8.99 4.68
CA ILE A 6 -16.28 -9.06 6.13
C ILE A 6 -17.23 -10.13 6.62
N SER A 7 -16.66 -11.22 7.16
CA SER A 7 -17.39 -12.37 7.69
C SER A 7 -17.24 -12.46 9.21
N VAL A 8 -17.40 -11.35 9.91
CA VAL A 8 -17.30 -11.29 11.37
C VAL A 8 -18.54 -10.66 11.99
N ARG A 9 -18.84 -11.04 13.22
CA ARG A 9 -19.88 -10.39 14.01
C ARG A 9 -19.33 -9.09 14.59
N PRO A 10 -19.86 -7.92 14.18
CA PRO A 10 -19.30 -6.63 14.63
C PRO A 10 -19.33 -6.42 16.14
N ASP A 11 -20.32 -7.02 16.84
CA ASP A 11 -20.48 -6.97 18.28
C ASP A 11 -19.39 -7.75 19.05
N ARG A 12 -18.69 -8.67 18.39
CA ARG A 12 -17.64 -9.51 18.98
C ARG A 12 -16.22 -9.12 18.59
N VAL A 13 -16.07 -8.14 17.72
CA VAL A 13 -14.75 -7.69 17.27
C VAL A 13 -14.19 -6.67 18.26
N PRO A 14 -12.94 -6.82 18.75
CA PRO A 14 -12.29 -5.82 19.58
C PRO A 14 -12.26 -4.43 18.92
N GLU A 15 -12.31 -3.36 19.71
CA GLU A 15 -12.37 -1.99 19.18
C GLU A 15 -11.18 -1.65 18.26
N THR A 16 -9.99 -2.14 18.57
CA THR A 16 -8.82 -1.96 17.71
C THR A 16 -9.01 -2.54 16.30
N HIS A 17 -9.63 -3.72 16.20
CA HIS A 17 -9.95 -4.34 14.92
C HIS A 17 -11.11 -3.63 14.22
N ARG A 18 -12.08 -3.12 14.97
CA ARG A 18 -13.15 -2.29 14.39
C ARG A 18 -12.61 -1.00 13.79
N ALA A 19 -11.68 -0.35 14.46
CA ALA A 19 -11.00 0.83 13.95
C ALA A 19 -10.24 0.54 12.65
N MET A 20 -9.52 -0.57 12.60
CA MET A 20 -8.84 -1.05 11.39
C MET A 20 -9.83 -1.30 10.25
N LEU A 21 -10.91 -2.02 10.50
CA LEU A 21 -11.93 -2.32 9.50
C LEU A 21 -12.59 -1.05 8.95
N ARG A 22 -12.96 -0.12 9.83
CA ARG A 22 -13.53 1.19 9.41
C ARG A 22 -12.57 1.95 8.51
N HIS A 23 -11.30 1.99 8.89
CA HIS A 23 -10.28 2.69 8.11
C HIS A 23 -10.09 2.06 6.73
N TYR A 24 -9.88 0.74 6.66
CA TYR A 24 -9.68 0.06 5.38
C TYR A 24 -10.92 0.08 4.49
N LEU A 25 -12.13 0.01 5.03
CA LEU A 25 -13.35 0.17 4.24
C LEU A 25 -13.45 1.56 3.62
N ALA A 26 -13.15 2.61 4.38
CA ALA A 26 -13.12 3.98 3.87
C ALA A 26 -12.03 4.17 2.81
N LEU A 27 -10.83 3.63 3.03
CA LEU A 27 -9.73 3.66 2.08
C LEU A 27 -10.07 2.90 0.79
N MET A 28 -10.69 1.72 0.90
CA MET A 28 -11.13 0.94 -0.27
C MET A 28 -12.22 1.65 -1.06
N ALA A 29 -13.13 2.37 -0.40
CA ALA A 29 -14.11 3.20 -1.07
C ALA A 29 -13.44 4.37 -1.82
N GLN A 30 -12.47 5.02 -1.21
CA GLN A 30 -11.67 6.09 -1.82
C GLN A 30 -10.88 5.59 -3.06
N LEU A 31 -10.37 4.37 -3.01
CA LEU A 31 -9.60 3.74 -4.09
C LEU A 31 -10.46 2.94 -5.07
N GLN A 32 -11.77 3.12 -5.10
CA GLN A 32 -12.68 2.30 -5.92
C GLN A 32 -12.27 2.25 -7.39
N ALA A 33 -11.92 3.38 -7.99
CA ALA A 33 -11.54 3.44 -9.39
C ALA A 33 -10.26 2.62 -9.67
N VAL A 34 -9.28 2.68 -8.78
CA VAL A 34 -8.03 1.89 -8.89
C VAL A 34 -8.31 0.40 -8.67
N ARG A 35 -9.15 0.05 -7.70
CA ARG A 35 -9.51 -1.35 -7.43
C ARG A 35 -10.25 -2.03 -8.58
N MET A 36 -11.00 -1.26 -9.35
CA MET A 36 -11.70 -1.75 -10.54
C MET A 36 -10.83 -1.77 -11.79
N ALA A 37 -9.63 -1.22 -11.74
CA ALA A 37 -8.67 -1.25 -12.84
C ALA A 37 -8.06 -2.67 -12.98
N PRO A 38 -7.56 -3.03 -14.18
CA PRO A 38 -6.88 -4.31 -14.38
C PRO A 38 -5.70 -4.49 -13.45
N LEU A 39 -5.64 -5.66 -12.82
CA LEU A 39 -4.54 -6.07 -11.95
C LEU A 39 -3.36 -6.54 -12.79
N ARG A 40 -2.16 -6.10 -12.40
CA ARG A 40 -0.89 -6.56 -12.97
C ARG A 40 -0.03 -7.18 -11.88
N ALA A 41 0.51 -8.35 -12.13
CA ALA A 41 1.51 -8.99 -11.29
C ALA A 41 2.88 -8.76 -11.91
N GLU A 42 3.80 -8.14 -11.16
CA GLU A 42 5.21 -8.09 -11.55
C GLU A 42 5.86 -9.43 -11.23
N SER A 43 6.68 -9.94 -12.16
CA SER A 43 7.35 -11.22 -11.99
C SER A 43 6.37 -12.34 -11.59
N PRO A 44 5.38 -12.68 -12.44
CA PRO A 44 4.29 -13.60 -12.09
C PRO A 44 4.77 -15.04 -11.83
N HIS A 45 6.03 -15.34 -12.13
CA HIS A 45 6.68 -16.62 -11.83
C HIS A 45 7.08 -16.74 -10.34
N LEU A 46 7.07 -15.65 -9.57
CA LEU A 46 7.34 -15.67 -8.15
C LEU A 46 6.11 -16.12 -7.36
N LEU A 47 6.33 -16.78 -6.23
CA LEU A 47 5.27 -17.24 -5.36
C LEU A 47 4.42 -16.08 -4.82
N TYR A 48 5.08 -14.96 -4.50
CA TYR A 48 4.45 -13.74 -3.99
C TYR A 48 4.88 -12.53 -4.84
N PRO A 49 4.32 -12.35 -6.05
CA PRO A 49 4.67 -11.22 -6.89
C PRO A 49 4.18 -9.92 -6.29
N LEU A 50 4.84 -8.80 -6.65
CA LEU A 50 4.25 -7.48 -6.49
C LEU A 50 3.00 -7.37 -7.35
N VAL A 51 1.96 -6.86 -6.77
CA VAL A 51 0.67 -6.69 -7.45
C VAL A 51 0.34 -5.21 -7.52
N ARG A 52 0.01 -4.72 -8.72
CA ARG A 52 -0.34 -3.33 -8.93
C ARG A 52 -1.59 -3.15 -9.77
N ALA A 53 -2.30 -2.06 -9.51
CA ALA A 53 -3.39 -1.57 -10.33
C ALA A 53 -3.26 -0.05 -10.46
N ARG A 54 -3.57 0.48 -11.61
CA ARG A 54 -3.49 1.92 -11.89
C ARG A 54 -4.74 2.40 -12.59
N LYS A 55 -5.22 3.56 -12.18
CA LYS A 55 -6.26 4.32 -12.86
C LYS A 55 -5.82 5.77 -12.90
N ASP A 56 -5.66 6.30 -14.12
CA ASP A 56 -5.19 7.65 -14.37
C ASP A 56 -3.85 7.95 -13.66
N GLU A 57 -3.80 8.94 -12.79
CA GLU A 57 -2.61 9.37 -12.05
C GLU A 57 -2.44 8.69 -10.69
N THR A 58 -3.33 7.74 -10.34
CA THR A 58 -3.28 7.03 -9.07
C THR A 58 -2.96 5.55 -9.28
N GLU A 59 -2.01 5.06 -8.53
CA GLU A 59 -1.59 3.66 -8.53
C GLU A 59 -1.69 3.07 -7.12
N ALA A 60 -1.99 1.78 -7.04
CA ALA A 60 -1.90 1.00 -5.81
C ALA A 60 -0.99 -0.21 -6.05
N ILE A 61 -0.07 -0.43 -5.14
CA ILE A 61 0.89 -1.53 -5.15
C ILE A 61 0.75 -2.30 -3.85
N VAL A 62 0.68 -3.62 -3.92
CA VAL A 62 0.73 -4.49 -2.73
C VAL A 62 2.02 -5.30 -2.77
N CYS A 63 2.82 -5.19 -1.71
CA CYS A 63 4.06 -5.93 -1.51
C CYS A 63 3.82 -7.04 -0.50
N TYR A 64 3.98 -8.29 -0.92
CA TYR A 64 3.84 -9.48 -0.08
C TYR A 64 5.17 -10.08 0.36
N ASP A 65 6.27 -9.75 -0.33
CA ASP A 65 7.60 -10.27 -0.06
C ASP A 65 8.59 -9.13 0.17
N ALA A 66 9.20 -9.13 1.35
CA ALA A 66 10.17 -8.11 1.76
C ALA A 66 11.46 -8.09 0.93
N ASN A 67 11.75 -9.16 0.19
CA ASN A 67 12.94 -9.26 -0.66
C ASN A 67 12.75 -8.63 -2.05
N GLN A 68 11.60 -8.02 -2.30
CA GLN A 68 11.31 -7.38 -3.57
C GLN A 68 11.51 -5.87 -3.49
N VAL A 69 11.94 -5.29 -4.61
CA VAL A 69 12.03 -3.84 -4.77
C VAL A 69 10.70 -3.31 -5.31
N VAL A 70 10.13 -2.33 -4.64
CA VAL A 70 8.93 -1.64 -5.11
C VAL A 70 9.35 -0.57 -6.12
N HIS A 71 9.14 -0.84 -7.40
CA HIS A 71 9.41 0.14 -8.46
C HIS A 71 8.24 1.12 -8.57
N LEU A 72 8.52 2.41 -8.31
CA LEU A 72 7.55 3.48 -8.51
C LEU A 72 7.40 3.77 -10.00
N SER A 73 6.18 4.02 -10.43
CA SER A 73 5.87 4.46 -11.80
C SER A 73 5.87 5.99 -11.87
N ASP A 74 5.44 6.51 -13.01
CA ASP A 74 5.19 7.94 -13.24
C ASP A 74 3.83 8.42 -12.70
N ALA A 75 3.13 7.60 -11.91
CA ALA A 75 1.89 8.02 -11.27
C ALA A 75 2.13 9.18 -10.29
N VAL A 76 1.23 10.15 -10.29
CA VAL A 76 1.32 11.31 -9.37
C VAL A 76 1.18 10.86 -7.92
N ARG A 77 0.32 9.87 -7.68
CA ARG A 77 0.07 9.32 -6.35
C ARG A 77 0.11 7.80 -6.36
N THR A 78 0.93 7.23 -5.52
CA THR A 78 1.04 5.77 -5.37
C THR A 78 0.77 5.36 -3.92
N TYR A 79 -0.17 4.44 -3.74
CA TYR A 79 -0.42 3.78 -2.46
C TYR A 79 0.39 2.48 -2.42
N VAL A 80 1.30 2.35 -1.47
CA VAL A 80 2.11 1.15 -1.30
C VAL A 80 1.68 0.44 -0.03
N PHE A 81 1.01 -0.69 -0.18
CA PHE A 81 0.55 -1.52 0.94
C PHE A 81 1.62 -2.53 1.33
N ASN A 82 1.98 -2.53 2.60
CA ASN A 82 2.95 -3.46 3.16
C ASN A 82 2.25 -4.68 3.76
N ALA A 83 2.10 -5.72 2.95
CA ALA A 83 1.56 -7.02 3.39
C ALA A 83 2.66 -7.99 3.83
N THR A 84 3.89 -7.49 4.09
CA THR A 84 5.01 -8.27 4.62
C THR A 84 5.05 -8.23 6.14
N GLY A 85 5.95 -9.01 6.74
CA GLY A 85 6.21 -9.00 8.18
C GLY A 85 7.28 -8.00 8.64
N VAL A 86 7.82 -7.17 7.72
CA VAL A 86 8.88 -6.19 8.04
C VAL A 86 8.35 -4.76 7.97
N GLU A 87 9.05 -3.83 8.62
CA GLU A 87 8.63 -2.42 8.72
C GLU A 87 9.37 -1.50 7.74
N LYS A 88 10.17 -2.06 6.84
CA LYS A 88 10.91 -1.32 5.82
C LYS A 88 10.77 -2.00 4.48
N LEU A 89 10.49 -1.22 3.46
CA LEU A 89 10.48 -1.68 2.08
C LEU A 89 11.51 -0.91 1.27
N LEU A 90 12.21 -1.61 0.39
CA LEU A 90 13.12 -0.99 -0.57
C LEU A 90 12.31 -0.47 -1.76
N MET A 91 12.42 0.81 -2.03
CA MET A 91 11.77 1.46 -3.15
C MET A 91 12.79 1.90 -4.19
N HIS A 92 12.43 1.75 -5.45
CA HIS A 92 13.17 2.31 -6.58
C HIS A 92 12.35 3.43 -7.22
N GLY A 93 12.91 4.62 -7.21
CA GLY A 93 12.33 5.86 -7.72
C GLY A 93 12.85 7.03 -6.90
N ALA A 94 13.07 8.16 -7.55
CA ALA A 94 13.61 9.36 -6.92
C ALA A 94 12.63 10.52 -7.02
N ASN A 95 12.90 11.58 -6.24
CA ASN A 95 12.12 12.82 -6.24
C ASN A 95 10.65 12.61 -5.86
N ALA A 96 10.43 11.82 -4.83
CA ALA A 96 9.10 11.61 -4.29
C ALA A 96 9.12 11.78 -2.77
N SER A 97 8.01 12.23 -2.21
CA SER A 97 7.78 12.24 -0.76
C SER A 97 6.81 11.11 -0.40
N TYR A 98 6.94 10.58 0.79
CA TYR A 98 5.96 9.61 1.29
C TYR A 98 5.49 9.95 2.70
N THR A 99 4.26 9.58 2.99
CA THR A 99 3.70 9.55 4.34
C THR A 99 3.22 8.14 4.62
N SER A 100 3.65 7.56 5.72
CA SER A 100 3.26 6.20 6.13
C SER A 100 2.19 6.21 7.21
N TYR A 101 1.35 5.18 7.18
CA TYR A 101 0.19 5.01 8.04
C TYR A 101 0.14 3.57 8.57
N ASP A 102 -0.31 3.39 9.78
CA ASP A 102 -0.61 2.06 10.32
C ASP A 102 -1.93 1.51 9.75
N CYS A 103 -2.30 0.30 10.14
CA CYS A 103 -3.53 -0.34 9.69
C CYS A 103 -4.82 0.33 10.19
N ARG A 104 -4.73 1.27 11.13
CA ARG A 104 -5.86 2.07 11.62
C ARG A 104 -5.92 3.46 10.98
N GLY A 105 -4.97 3.78 10.11
CA GLY A 105 -4.87 5.07 9.44
C GLY A 105 -4.16 6.15 10.24
N ALA A 106 -3.52 5.81 11.35
CA ALA A 106 -2.68 6.74 12.08
C ALA A 106 -1.37 6.97 11.33
N GLU A 107 -0.98 8.23 11.15
CA GLU A 107 0.30 8.59 10.54
C GLU A 107 1.44 8.11 11.44
N THR A 108 2.40 7.40 10.84
CA THR A 108 3.56 6.83 11.55
C THR A 108 4.89 7.44 11.15
N GLY A 109 4.93 8.12 10.01
CA GLY A 109 6.16 8.79 9.57
C GLY A 109 6.03 9.44 8.20
N LYS A 110 7.05 10.23 7.88
CA LYS A 110 7.22 10.88 6.58
C LYS A 110 8.67 10.79 6.15
N GLY A 111 8.89 10.80 4.85
CA GLY A 111 10.25 10.82 4.30
C GLY A 111 10.29 11.25 2.85
N MET A 112 11.52 11.36 2.37
CA MET A 112 11.83 11.66 0.98
C MET A 112 12.57 10.49 0.35
N LEU A 113 12.18 10.15 -0.87
CA LEU A 113 12.90 9.22 -1.72
C LEU A 113 13.84 10.03 -2.61
N ALA A 114 15.00 10.41 -2.04
CA ALA A 114 15.95 11.30 -2.71
C ALA A 114 16.97 10.54 -3.57
N GLN A 115 17.12 9.25 -3.34
CA GLN A 115 18.05 8.37 -4.07
C GLN A 115 17.26 7.41 -4.98
N PRO A 116 17.87 6.90 -6.06
CA PRO A 116 17.22 5.91 -6.92
C PRO A 116 16.71 4.70 -6.14
N TYR A 117 17.44 4.27 -5.13
CA TYR A 117 17.04 3.22 -4.19
C TYR A 117 17.00 3.80 -2.78
N SER A 118 15.87 3.73 -2.13
CA SER A 118 15.68 4.25 -0.77
C SER A 118 14.84 3.28 0.07
N GLU A 119 15.19 3.14 1.34
CA GLU A 119 14.32 2.44 2.29
C GLU A 119 13.20 3.39 2.75
N ALA A 120 11.97 2.91 2.68
CA ALA A 120 10.82 3.57 3.26
C ALA A 120 10.33 2.81 4.49
N CYS A 121 10.17 3.51 5.61
CA CYS A 121 9.59 2.95 6.82
C CYS A 121 8.07 2.90 6.65
N ILE A 122 7.51 1.70 6.45
CA ILE A 122 6.08 1.47 6.30
C ILE A 122 5.70 0.34 7.25
N PRO A 123 4.84 0.57 8.24
CA PRO A 123 4.48 -0.47 9.21
C PRO A 123 3.97 -1.74 8.53
N ALA A 124 4.30 -2.89 9.10
CA ALA A 124 3.72 -4.16 8.66
C ALA A 124 2.19 -4.11 8.79
N GLY A 125 1.48 -4.47 7.74
CA GLY A 125 0.02 -4.34 7.66
C GLY A 125 -0.49 -2.91 7.45
N GLY A 126 0.41 -1.93 7.35
CA GLY A 126 0.10 -0.54 7.02
C GLY A 126 0.36 -0.21 5.55
N TYR A 127 0.46 1.06 5.25
CA TYR A 127 0.71 1.54 3.88
C TYR A 127 1.40 2.89 3.88
N ALA A 128 1.93 3.28 2.73
CA ALA A 128 2.40 4.63 2.47
C ALA A 128 1.67 5.24 1.28
N VAL A 129 1.50 6.55 1.33
CA VAL A 129 1.10 7.36 0.19
C VAL A 129 2.33 8.08 -0.32
N VAL A 130 2.74 7.76 -1.53
CA VAL A 130 3.89 8.34 -2.21
C VAL A 130 3.38 9.37 -3.21
N ILE A 131 3.93 10.57 -3.17
CA ILE A 131 3.61 11.67 -4.08
C ILE A 131 4.87 11.99 -4.89
N SER A 132 4.78 11.88 -6.20
CA SER A 132 5.84 12.33 -7.11
C SER A 132 5.93 13.85 -7.09
N VAL A 133 7.14 14.33 -7.04
CA VAL A 133 7.43 15.77 -7.03
C VAL A 133 7.69 16.27 -8.46
#